data_27a0a7b3a9ab130dc7586c43324dd74b
#
_entry.id   27a0a7b3a9ab130dc7586c43324dd74b
#
_cell.length_a   1.000
_cell.length_b   1.000
_cell.length_c   1.000
_cell.angle_alpha   90.00
_cell.angle_beta   90.00
_cell.angle_gamma   90.00
#
_symmetry.space_group_name_H-M   'P 1'
#
loop_
_entity.id
_entity.type
_entity.pdbx_description
1 polymer ?
#
loop_
_entity_poly.entity_id
_entity_poly.type
_entity_poly.pdbx_seq_one_letter_code
_entity_poly.pdbx_strand_id
1 'polypeptide(L)'
;MITINRRAILVSPRKPFLDWLHRVDPTSAEVSLKDIRQGPTVYLLPERQNEEEAREHLKEICGGIFELQLDEWYREPSTWPERRDMDAFDRWFEWSFHPMVVDLSDEPLLQEEL
;
A
#
# COMPACT_ATOMS: atom_id res chain seq x y z
N MET A 1 -23.74 -7.86 10.11
CA MET A 1 -22.85 -7.52 8.97
C MET A 1 -23.31 -6.22 8.34
N ILE A 2 -22.42 -5.27 8.28
CA ILE A 2 -22.72 -3.92 7.82
C ILE A 2 -21.77 -3.56 6.70
N THR A 3 -22.28 -3.10 5.55
CA THR A 3 -21.41 -2.52 4.52
C THR A 3 -21.03 -1.11 4.93
N ILE A 4 -19.80 -0.71 4.66
CA ILE A 4 -19.38 0.67 4.91
C ILE A 4 -19.26 1.43 3.59
N ASN A 5 -19.32 2.75 3.69
CA ASN A 5 -19.32 3.64 2.53
C ASN A 5 -17.92 3.86 1.96
N ARG A 6 -17.21 2.78 1.72
CA ARG A 6 -15.85 2.81 1.16
C ARG A 6 -15.66 1.65 0.20
N ARG A 7 -14.73 1.84 -0.71
CA ARG A 7 -14.14 0.75 -1.49
C ARG A 7 -12.73 0.54 -0.99
N ALA A 8 -12.10 -0.57 -1.33
CA ALA A 8 -10.77 -0.89 -0.83
C ALA A 8 -9.82 -1.22 -1.96
N ILE A 9 -8.54 -0.89 -1.74
CA ILE A 9 -7.44 -1.46 -2.51
C ILE A 9 -6.50 -2.16 -1.55
N LEU A 10 -5.97 -3.32 -1.97
CA LEU A 10 -4.89 -4.00 -1.28
C LEU A 10 -3.60 -3.71 -2.02
N VAL A 11 -2.54 -3.39 -1.28
CA VAL A 11 -1.23 -3.09 -1.85
C VAL A 11 -0.20 -4.00 -1.21
N SER A 12 0.53 -4.73 -2.05
CA SER A 12 1.60 -5.64 -1.62
C SER A 12 2.88 -5.33 -2.38
N PRO A 13 4.04 -5.36 -1.72
CA PRO A 13 5.30 -5.08 -2.40
C PRO A 13 5.71 -6.21 -3.34
N ARG A 14 6.39 -5.84 -4.43
CA ARG A 14 7.00 -6.75 -5.41
C ARG A 14 8.51 -6.82 -5.20
N LYS A 15 9.17 -7.65 -5.99
CA LYS A 15 10.61 -7.85 -5.89
C LYS A 15 11.47 -6.56 -5.91
N PRO A 16 11.19 -5.54 -6.73
CA PRO A 16 11.97 -4.30 -6.67
C PRO A 16 12.02 -3.65 -5.29
N PHE A 17 10.95 -3.75 -4.52
CA PHE A 17 10.90 -3.26 -3.15
C PHE A 17 11.90 -4.04 -2.27
N LEU A 18 11.89 -5.37 -2.39
CA LEU A 18 12.81 -6.23 -1.65
C LEU A 18 14.27 -5.94 -2.03
N ASP A 19 14.54 -5.77 -3.31
CA ASP A 19 15.88 -5.45 -3.80
C ASP A 19 16.37 -4.12 -3.21
N TRP A 20 15.49 -3.13 -3.14
CA TRP A 20 15.79 -1.86 -2.47
C TRP A 20 16.12 -2.07 -1.00
N LEU A 21 15.27 -2.82 -0.28
CA LEU A 21 15.47 -3.08 1.15
C LEU A 21 16.81 -3.74 1.41
N HIS A 22 17.17 -4.74 0.61
CA HIS A 22 18.47 -5.42 0.74
C HIS A 22 19.65 -4.48 0.50
N ARG A 23 19.48 -3.49 -0.41
CA ARG A 23 20.57 -2.53 -0.69
C ARG A 23 20.78 -1.55 0.43
N VAL A 24 19.72 -1.07 1.06
CA VAL A 24 19.79 0.05 2.02
C VAL A 24 19.93 -0.41 3.46
N ASP A 25 19.44 -1.60 3.78
CA ASP A 25 19.48 -2.13 5.15
C ASP A 25 20.38 -3.38 5.21
N PRO A 26 21.60 -3.25 5.76
CA PRO A 26 22.53 -4.39 5.85
C PRO A 26 22.03 -5.53 6.74
N THR A 27 21.01 -5.29 7.58
CA THR A 27 20.45 -6.32 8.45
C THR A 27 19.32 -7.11 7.79
N SER A 28 18.93 -6.74 6.56
CA SER A 28 17.76 -7.31 5.88
C SER A 28 18.07 -8.52 4.98
N ALA A 29 19.31 -9.00 4.95
CA ALA A 29 19.75 -10.02 3.99
C ALA A 29 18.88 -11.28 3.99
N GLU A 30 18.31 -11.67 5.13
CA GLU A 30 17.49 -12.87 5.26
C GLU A 30 16.00 -12.62 5.04
N VAL A 31 15.60 -11.36 4.86
CA VAL A 31 14.20 -11.02 4.57
C VAL A 31 13.85 -11.47 3.16
N SER A 32 12.81 -12.28 3.03
CA SER A 32 12.35 -12.81 1.75
C SER A 32 11.19 -12.01 1.18
N LEU A 33 10.88 -12.25 -0.09
CA LEU A 33 9.68 -11.68 -0.71
C LEU A 33 8.42 -12.11 0.04
N LYS A 34 8.35 -13.35 0.47
CA LYS A 34 7.24 -13.86 1.27
C LYS A 34 7.08 -13.06 2.56
N ASP A 35 8.19 -12.73 3.22
CA ASP A 35 8.15 -11.96 4.47
C ASP A 35 7.54 -10.58 4.29
N ILE A 36 7.95 -9.85 3.26
CA ILE A 36 7.43 -8.50 3.03
C ILE A 36 5.99 -8.49 2.51
N ARG A 37 5.50 -9.61 2.01
CA ARG A 37 4.14 -9.74 1.48
C ARG A 37 3.14 -10.33 2.47
N GLN A 38 3.56 -10.64 3.70
CA GLN A 38 2.69 -11.30 4.69
C GLN A 38 1.51 -10.45 5.15
N GLY A 39 1.64 -9.14 5.19
CA GLY A 39 0.58 -8.26 5.66
C GLY A 39 0.33 -7.13 4.68
N PRO A 40 -0.39 -7.38 3.56
CA PRO A 40 -0.70 -6.29 2.63
C PRO A 40 -1.53 -5.22 3.32
N THR A 41 -1.27 -3.97 2.97
CA THR A 41 -2.01 -2.85 3.53
C THR A 41 -3.30 -2.63 2.75
N VAL A 42 -4.38 -2.36 3.48
CA VAL A 42 -5.67 -2.01 2.91
C VAL A 42 -5.83 -0.50 2.99
N TYR A 43 -6.08 0.14 1.84
CA TYR A 43 -6.39 1.56 1.77
C TYR A 43 -7.83 1.73 1.35
N LEU A 44 -8.55 2.65 1.99
CA LEU A 44 -9.96 2.88 1.68
C LEU A 44 -10.11 4.06 0.73
N LEU A 45 -11.02 3.91 -0.22
CA LEU A 45 -11.37 4.90 -1.24
C LEU A 45 -12.84 5.28 -1.12
N PRO A 46 -13.25 6.43 -1.69
CA PRO A 46 -14.67 6.79 -1.74
C PRO A 46 -15.51 5.70 -2.38
N GLU A 47 -16.71 5.47 -1.85
CA GLU A 47 -17.59 4.39 -2.30
C GLU A 47 -18.06 4.52 -3.75
N ARG A 48 -18.07 5.74 -4.28
CA ARG A 48 -18.55 5.99 -5.65
C ARG A 48 -17.54 5.64 -6.75
N GLN A 49 -16.31 5.27 -6.37
CA GLN A 49 -15.28 4.95 -7.35
C GLN A 49 -15.41 3.52 -7.86
N ASN A 50 -15.30 3.34 -9.18
CA ASN A 50 -15.09 2.04 -9.78
C ASN A 50 -13.59 1.78 -9.93
N GLU A 51 -13.18 0.64 -10.49
CA GLU A 51 -11.76 0.29 -10.63
C GLU A 51 -10.98 1.30 -11.47
N GLU A 52 -11.57 1.77 -12.56
CA GLU A 52 -10.92 2.77 -13.42
C GLU A 52 -10.72 4.09 -12.70
N GLU A 53 -11.74 4.55 -12.00
CA GLU A 53 -11.66 5.78 -11.20
C GLU A 53 -10.67 5.63 -10.04
N ALA A 54 -10.60 4.42 -9.44
CA ALA A 54 -9.61 4.12 -8.41
C ALA A 54 -8.19 4.25 -8.96
N ARG A 55 -7.94 3.77 -10.18
CA ARG A 55 -6.64 3.90 -10.82
C ARG A 55 -6.29 5.37 -11.07
N GLU A 56 -7.24 6.16 -11.52
CA GLU A 56 -7.02 7.61 -11.71
C GLU A 56 -6.70 8.31 -10.37
N HIS A 57 -7.40 7.93 -9.31
CA HIS A 57 -7.13 8.44 -7.98
C HIS A 57 -5.72 8.05 -7.50
N LEU A 58 -5.33 6.79 -7.76
CA LEU A 58 -4.00 6.30 -7.39
C LEU A 58 -2.87 7.10 -8.06
N LYS A 59 -3.06 7.59 -9.28
CA LYS A 59 -2.05 8.44 -9.92
C LYS A 59 -1.72 9.67 -9.11
N GLU A 60 -2.69 10.18 -8.37
CA GLU A 60 -2.52 11.37 -7.52
C GLU A 60 -1.91 11.04 -6.16
N ILE A 61 -2.25 9.88 -5.60
CA ILE A 61 -1.88 9.54 -4.20
C ILE A 61 -0.79 8.48 -4.09
N CYS A 62 -0.38 7.85 -5.20
CA CYS A 62 0.58 6.74 -5.15
C CYS A 62 1.91 7.11 -4.52
N GLY A 63 2.37 8.35 -4.70
CA GLY A 63 3.60 8.83 -4.07
C GLY A 63 3.55 8.75 -2.56
N GLY A 64 2.43 9.18 -1.97
CA GLY A 64 2.22 9.10 -0.53
C GLY A 64 2.14 7.67 -0.02
N ILE A 65 1.44 6.79 -0.76
CA ILE A 65 1.37 5.37 -0.41
C ILE A 65 2.77 4.74 -0.47
N PHE A 66 3.52 5.07 -1.52
CA PHE A 66 4.88 4.58 -1.70
C PHE A 66 5.75 4.93 -0.49
N GLU A 67 5.68 6.20 -0.06
CA GLU A 67 6.45 6.69 1.09
C GLU A 67 6.05 6.00 2.39
N LEU A 68 4.76 5.77 2.62
CA LEU A 68 4.29 5.05 3.80
C LEU A 68 4.85 3.62 3.83
N GLN A 69 4.86 2.94 2.70
CA GLN A 69 5.40 1.59 2.59
C GLN A 69 6.91 1.56 2.84
N LEU A 70 7.65 2.51 2.26
CA LEU A 70 9.09 2.62 2.47
C LEU A 70 9.43 2.90 3.92
N ASP A 71 8.70 3.83 4.54
CA ASP A 71 8.91 4.24 5.94
C ASP A 71 8.71 3.09 6.91
N GLU A 72 7.81 2.18 6.60
CA GLU A 72 7.54 1.02 7.43
C GLU A 72 8.74 0.07 7.53
N TRP A 73 9.55 -0.01 6.48
CA TRP A 73 10.68 -0.93 6.41
C TRP A 73 12.04 -0.29 6.66
N TYR A 74 12.24 0.96 6.22
CA TYR A 74 13.51 1.65 6.43
C TYR A 74 13.30 3.17 6.43
N ARG A 75 13.40 3.76 7.61
CA ARG A 75 13.04 5.17 7.87
C ARG A 75 14.16 6.16 7.56
N GLU A 76 14.74 6.05 6.37
CA GLU A 76 15.79 6.94 5.95
C GLU A 76 15.43 7.52 4.58
N PRO A 77 14.68 8.64 4.53
CA PRO A 77 14.19 9.19 3.27
C PRO A 77 15.23 9.41 2.18
N SER A 78 16.48 9.67 2.58
CA SER A 78 17.57 9.85 1.62
C SER A 78 17.90 8.60 0.82
N THR A 79 17.45 7.42 1.29
CA THR A 79 17.70 6.14 0.62
C THR A 79 16.53 5.69 -0.26
N TRP A 80 15.42 6.43 -0.22
CA TRP A 80 14.21 6.07 -0.96
C TRP A 80 14.39 6.36 -2.46
N PRO A 81 13.72 5.60 -3.34
CA PRO A 81 13.77 5.89 -4.77
C PRO A 81 13.18 7.27 -5.04
N GLU A 82 13.86 8.05 -5.89
CA GLU A 82 13.41 9.40 -6.22
C GLU A 82 12.13 9.39 -7.04
N ARG A 83 12.01 8.41 -7.95
CA ARG A 83 10.84 8.28 -8.80
C ARG A 83 9.78 7.45 -8.11
N ARG A 84 8.65 8.09 -7.78
CA ARG A 84 7.51 7.47 -7.10
C ARG A 84 6.19 7.79 -7.78
N ASP A 85 6.22 7.82 -9.12
CA ASP A 85 5.03 8.01 -9.96
C ASP A 85 4.27 6.68 -10.14
N MET A 86 3.18 6.72 -10.91
CA MET A 86 2.35 5.54 -11.11
C MET A 86 3.08 4.41 -11.81
N ASP A 87 3.98 4.71 -12.77
CA ASP A 87 4.77 3.68 -13.44
C ASP A 87 5.70 2.96 -12.45
N ALA A 88 6.35 3.71 -11.57
CA ALA A 88 7.19 3.14 -10.53
C ALA A 88 6.34 2.34 -9.54
N PHE A 89 5.17 2.87 -9.18
CA PHE A 89 4.26 2.20 -8.27
C PHE A 89 3.82 0.84 -8.81
N ASP A 90 3.43 0.75 -10.07
CA ASP A 90 3.04 -0.51 -10.72
C ASP A 90 4.19 -1.53 -10.78
N ARG A 91 5.42 -1.07 -10.84
CA ARG A 91 6.59 -1.97 -10.84
C ARG A 91 6.96 -2.47 -9.45
N TRP A 92 6.78 -1.63 -8.44
CA TRP A 92 7.18 -1.94 -7.06
C TRP A 92 6.09 -2.59 -6.24
N PHE A 93 4.83 -2.44 -6.64
CA PHE A 93 3.68 -2.93 -5.90
C PHE A 93 2.68 -3.64 -6.80
N GLU A 94 2.05 -4.65 -6.23
CA GLU A 94 0.84 -5.24 -6.77
C GLU A 94 -0.32 -4.64 -6.02
N TRP A 95 -1.37 -4.24 -6.72
CA TRP A 95 -2.58 -3.75 -6.06
C TRP A 95 -3.83 -4.36 -6.69
N SER A 96 -4.87 -4.50 -5.88
CA SER A 96 -6.15 -5.03 -6.32
C SER A 96 -7.28 -4.16 -5.78
N PHE A 97 -8.35 -4.05 -6.56
CA PHE A 97 -9.52 -3.25 -6.22
C PHE A 97 -10.63 -4.15 -5.68
N HIS A 98 -11.25 -3.71 -4.58
CA HIS A 98 -12.31 -4.43 -3.89
C HIS A 98 -13.48 -3.50 -3.65
N PRO A 99 -14.59 -3.68 -4.41
CA PRO A 99 -15.72 -2.72 -4.36
C PRO A 99 -16.61 -2.87 -3.13
N MET A 100 -16.50 -3.96 -2.38
CA MET A 100 -17.35 -4.18 -1.23
C MET A 100 -16.52 -4.35 0.03
N VAL A 101 -16.81 -3.53 1.02
CA VAL A 101 -16.19 -3.61 2.35
C VAL A 101 -17.29 -3.85 3.36
N VAL A 102 -17.18 -4.95 4.12
CA VAL A 102 -18.18 -5.35 5.11
C VAL A 102 -17.54 -5.36 6.48
N ASP A 103 -18.19 -4.66 7.43
CA ASP A 103 -17.78 -4.66 8.82
C ASP A 103 -18.51 -5.78 9.56
N LEU A 104 -17.76 -6.70 10.13
CA LEU A 104 -18.30 -7.82 10.89
C LEU A 104 -18.39 -7.53 12.40
N SER A 105 -17.82 -6.41 12.84
CA SER A 105 -17.82 -6.01 14.24
C SER A 105 -19.11 -5.27 14.60
N ASP A 106 -19.57 -5.44 15.83
CA ASP A 106 -20.65 -4.64 16.39
C ASP A 106 -20.11 -3.40 17.11
N GLU A 107 -18.78 -3.29 17.23
CA GLU A 107 -18.14 -2.16 17.89
C GLU A 107 -18.04 -0.95 16.95
N PRO A 108 -18.04 0.27 17.50
CA PRO A 108 -17.88 1.47 16.68
C PRO A 108 -16.55 1.47 15.92
N LEU A 109 -16.58 1.94 14.68
CA LEU A 109 -15.38 2.14 13.90
C LEU A 109 -14.69 3.41 14.38
N LEU A 110 -13.44 3.30 14.82
CA LEU A 110 -12.65 4.44 15.30
C LEU A 110 -11.59 4.81 14.28
N GLN A 111 -11.31 6.10 14.18
CA GLN A 111 -10.30 6.64 13.27
C GLN A 111 -9.19 7.32 14.07
N GLU A 112 -7.96 7.15 13.62
CA GLU A 112 -6.79 7.72 14.25
C GLU A 112 -5.85 8.24 13.17
N GLU A 113 -5.31 9.45 13.36
CA GLU A 113 -4.35 10.03 12.42
C GLU A 113 -3.01 9.29 12.48
N LEU A 114 -2.40 9.09 11.35
CA LEU A 114 -1.07 8.48 11.25
C LEU A 114 0.04 9.51 11.58
#